data_c6f166923d878951e443d9d1e72cef3a
#
_entry.id   c6f166923d878951e443d9d1e72cef3a
#
_cell.length_a   1.000
_cell.length_b   1.000
_cell.length_c   1.000
_cell.angle_alpha   90.00
_cell.angle_beta   90.00
_cell.angle_gamma   90.00
#
_symmetry.space_group_name_H-M   'P 1'
#
loop_
_entity.id
_entity.type
_entity.pdbx_description
1 polymer ?
#
loop_
_entity_poly.entity_id
_entity_poly.type
_entity_poly.pdbx_seq_one_letter_code
_entity_poly.pdbx_strand_id
1 'polypeptide(L)'
;MHKLTRASLALNGLSRCFVTEKHLSAIKITRRGLVCADHGNDVYDIIISGGGMVGSAMACSLGLDPNLEGKKILLLEAGNKKVMDKVPDTYSTRVSSISPGSATLLSGIGAWEHITKMRFKPYKKMQVWDACSDALITFDKENVEDEMAYIVENDLVVAALTRQLDSLSENVQVKYRSKVVKYTWPMPSQEADYIPWVRVTLANGETLQTKLLIGADGPNSMVRRELGIPTVKWNYDQSAVVAVLHLSEPTENNVAWQRFLPTGPIAMLPLSRFVPMQLSDMHSSLVWSTSHSLAEELLALDEERFVDAINSAFWSNENQSDLIETAGSLFRGALSAIMPSAGSPRQLPPSVAGIGPKSRVMFPLGMGHASEYIRHRVALIGDAAHRVHPLAGQGVNLGFGDVASLTQILSQAAFNGKDLGAIQHLLEYETERQRHNLPMMAAIDLMKRLYSTNAAPVVLLRTFGLQATNMLPTLKEQIMAFASK
;
A
#
# COMPACT_ATOMS: atom_id res chain seq x y z
N MET A 1 67.31 8.55 -36.52
CA MET A 1 67.91 7.80 -37.64
C MET A 1 66.80 7.05 -38.35
N HIS A 2 66.70 7.40 -39.61
CA HIS A 2 66.16 6.68 -40.80
C HIS A 2 64.69 6.25 -40.79
N LYS A 3 63.91 6.94 -41.58
CA LYS A 3 63.62 6.99 -43.05
C LYS A 3 62.42 6.09 -43.34
N LEU A 4 61.25 6.70 -43.70
CA LEU A 4 60.77 6.99 -45.08
C LEU A 4 60.65 5.73 -45.97
N THR A 5 59.48 5.41 -46.48
CA THR A 5 59.12 5.73 -47.87
C THR A 5 57.69 5.25 -48.20
N ARG A 6 56.93 6.13 -48.81
CA ARG A 6 55.96 6.20 -49.86
C ARG A 6 55.95 5.04 -50.87
N ALA A 7 54.73 4.72 -51.39
CA ALA A 7 54.31 4.60 -52.79
C ALA A 7 52.80 4.23 -52.78
N SER A 8 51.85 4.89 -53.25
CA SER A 8 51.40 5.49 -54.51
C SER A 8 51.33 4.58 -55.75
N LEU A 9 50.19 4.63 -56.39
CA LEU A 9 49.78 4.20 -57.77
C LEU A 9 48.76 3.05 -57.77
N ALA A 10 47.74 3.03 -58.57
CA ALA A 10 47.02 3.92 -59.43
C ALA A 10 45.87 3.12 -60.07
N LEU A 11 44.75 3.72 -60.26
CA LEU A 11 43.89 3.79 -61.46
C LEU A 11 43.51 2.52 -62.27
N ASN A 12 42.24 2.45 -62.48
CA ASN A 12 41.46 2.16 -63.71
C ASN A 12 40.59 0.91 -63.70
N GLY A 13 39.33 1.15 -63.94
CA GLY A 13 38.33 0.16 -64.31
C GLY A 13 36.92 0.73 -64.29
N LEU A 14 36.66 1.71 -65.15
CA LEU A 14 35.28 2.13 -65.45
C LEU A 14 34.54 0.96 -66.11
N SER A 15 33.45 0.51 -65.49
CA SER A 15 32.40 -0.20 -66.17
C SER A 15 31.08 0.50 -65.94
N ARG A 16 30.59 1.25 -66.90
CA ARG A 16 29.27 1.86 -66.93
C ARG A 16 28.22 0.76 -67.07
N CYS A 17 27.46 0.50 -66.07
CA CYS A 17 26.18 -0.17 -66.19
C CYS A 17 25.08 0.88 -66.28
N PHE A 18 24.46 0.95 -67.46
CA PHE A 18 23.22 1.68 -67.71
C PHE A 18 22.09 0.96 -66.94
N VAL A 19 21.63 1.53 -65.83
CA VAL A 19 20.40 1.13 -65.16
C VAL A 19 19.28 1.98 -65.77
N THR A 20 18.33 1.33 -66.43
CA THR A 20 17.17 1.97 -67.06
C THR A 20 16.25 2.57 -66.01
N GLU A 21 15.62 3.72 -66.34
CA GLU A 21 14.73 4.50 -65.46
C GLU A 21 13.59 3.70 -64.75
N LYS A 22 13.26 2.52 -65.29
CA LYS A 22 12.24 1.64 -64.63
C LYS A 22 12.66 1.03 -63.35
N HIS A 23 13.94 0.88 -63.04
CA HIS A 23 14.41 0.35 -61.74
C HIS A 23 14.50 1.41 -60.65
N LEU A 24 14.58 2.70 -61.00
CA LEU A 24 14.63 3.79 -60.04
C LEU A 24 13.25 4.08 -59.38
N SER A 25 12.15 3.80 -60.11
CA SER A 25 10.80 3.97 -59.55
C SER A 25 10.44 2.88 -58.53
N ALA A 26 10.94 1.64 -58.71
CA ALA A 26 10.70 0.54 -57.77
C ALA A 26 11.47 0.74 -56.45
N ILE A 27 12.69 1.30 -56.52
CA ILE A 27 13.51 1.59 -55.32
C ILE A 27 12.94 2.78 -54.52
N LYS A 28 12.32 3.78 -55.20
CA LYS A 28 11.65 4.89 -54.51
C LYS A 28 10.37 4.47 -53.76
N ILE A 29 9.60 3.53 -54.32
CA ILE A 29 8.39 3.00 -53.66
C ILE A 29 8.77 2.15 -52.44
N THR A 30 9.83 1.35 -52.50
CA THR A 30 10.32 0.56 -51.37
C THR A 30 10.90 1.46 -50.26
N ARG A 31 11.56 2.57 -50.60
CA ARG A 31 12.01 3.55 -49.59
C ARG A 31 10.86 4.33 -48.93
N ARG A 32 9.77 4.61 -49.63
CA ARG A 32 8.59 5.23 -49.03
C ARG A 32 7.82 4.27 -48.12
N GLY A 33 7.83 2.98 -48.39
CA GLY A 33 7.21 1.95 -47.53
C GLY A 33 8.01 1.68 -46.25
N LEU A 34 9.32 1.96 -46.24
CA LEU A 34 10.17 1.83 -45.04
C LEU A 34 10.19 3.08 -44.14
N VAL A 35 9.69 4.22 -44.66
CA VAL A 35 9.63 5.47 -43.86
C VAL A 35 8.27 5.67 -43.17
N CYS A 36 7.27 4.81 -43.44
CA CYS A 36 5.94 4.90 -42.82
C CYS A 36 5.72 3.93 -41.65
N ALA A 37 6.77 3.43 -41.02
CA ALA A 37 6.66 2.62 -39.81
C ALA A 37 7.40 3.23 -38.59
N ASP A 38 7.77 4.50 -38.68
CA ASP A 38 8.23 5.25 -37.50
C ASP A 38 7.04 6.03 -36.92
N HIS A 39 6.03 5.30 -36.45
CA HIS A 39 5.25 5.78 -35.32
C HIS A 39 6.25 5.83 -34.17
N GLY A 40 6.76 7.04 -33.90
CA GLY A 40 7.69 7.27 -32.81
C GLY A 40 7.15 6.58 -31.55
N ASN A 41 7.73 5.42 -31.24
CA ASN A 41 7.48 4.76 -29.98
C ASN A 41 7.97 5.72 -28.91
N ASP A 42 7.05 6.48 -28.31
CA ASP A 42 7.39 7.39 -27.23
C ASP A 42 8.01 6.56 -26.10
N VAL A 43 9.31 6.72 -25.93
CA VAL A 43 10.05 6.09 -24.85
C VAL A 43 9.87 6.96 -23.62
N TYR A 44 9.24 6.40 -22.60
CA TYR A 44 9.12 7.02 -21.28
C TYR A 44 10.36 6.72 -20.44
N ASP A 45 10.77 7.65 -19.61
CA ASP A 45 11.80 7.37 -18.62
C ASP A 45 11.25 6.45 -17.53
N ILE A 46 10.01 6.69 -17.08
CA ILE A 46 9.33 5.86 -16.07
C ILE A 46 7.87 5.62 -16.50
N ILE A 47 7.43 4.36 -16.44
CA ILE A 47 6.02 4.00 -16.49
C ILE A 47 5.65 3.37 -15.14
N ILE A 48 4.57 3.86 -14.53
CA ILE A 48 3.95 3.29 -13.33
C ILE A 48 2.70 2.55 -13.77
N SER A 49 2.61 1.26 -13.48
CA SER A 49 1.44 0.42 -13.77
C SER A 49 0.59 0.24 -12.53
N GLY A 50 -0.59 0.87 -12.51
CA GLY A 50 -1.56 0.88 -11.44
C GLY A 50 -1.70 2.23 -10.76
N GLY A 51 -2.89 2.85 -10.87
CA GLY A 51 -3.26 4.17 -10.32
C GLY A 51 -4.02 4.09 -8.99
N GLY A 52 -3.75 3.07 -8.16
CA GLY A 52 -4.22 3.01 -6.78
C GLY A 52 -3.51 4.04 -5.89
N MET A 53 -3.76 3.99 -4.56
CA MET A 53 -3.16 4.94 -3.61
C MET A 53 -1.64 5.02 -3.74
N VAL A 54 -0.97 3.87 -3.76
CA VAL A 54 0.51 3.79 -3.79
C VAL A 54 1.07 4.23 -5.14
N GLY A 55 0.49 3.78 -6.26
CA GLY A 55 0.97 4.17 -7.60
C GLY A 55 0.73 5.65 -7.93
N SER A 56 -0.41 6.21 -7.49
CA SER A 56 -0.68 7.64 -7.64
C SER A 56 0.24 8.49 -6.77
N ALA A 57 0.52 8.06 -5.54
CA ALA A 57 1.49 8.73 -4.67
C ALA A 57 2.91 8.68 -5.27
N MET A 58 3.30 7.54 -5.86
CA MET A 58 4.58 7.40 -6.57
C MET A 58 4.68 8.39 -7.74
N ALA A 59 3.62 8.51 -8.54
CA ALA A 59 3.56 9.44 -9.66
C ALA A 59 3.68 10.90 -9.19
N CYS A 60 2.98 11.29 -8.11
CA CYS A 60 3.10 12.62 -7.51
C CYS A 60 4.51 12.88 -7.00
N SER A 61 5.10 11.92 -6.26
CA SER A 61 6.45 12.05 -5.71
C SER A 61 7.50 12.27 -6.80
N LEU A 62 7.45 11.47 -7.87
CA LEU A 62 8.40 11.60 -8.98
C LEU A 62 8.18 12.89 -9.77
N GLY A 63 6.91 13.31 -9.95
CA GLY A 63 6.58 14.53 -10.68
C GLY A 63 6.98 15.83 -9.97
N LEU A 64 7.15 15.77 -8.65
CA LEU A 64 7.58 16.90 -7.82
C LEU A 64 9.08 16.92 -7.54
N ASP A 65 9.80 15.86 -7.87
CA ASP A 65 11.22 15.76 -7.58
C ASP A 65 12.04 16.60 -8.56
N PRO A 66 12.81 17.58 -8.08
CA PRO A 66 13.56 18.49 -8.95
C PRO A 66 14.67 17.79 -9.76
N ASN A 67 15.21 16.68 -9.27
CA ASN A 67 16.23 15.90 -10.00
C ASN A 67 15.63 15.06 -11.13
N LEU A 68 14.30 14.90 -11.15
CA LEU A 68 13.57 14.21 -12.20
C LEU A 68 12.85 15.18 -13.17
N GLU A 69 13.09 16.48 -13.05
CA GLU A 69 12.56 17.48 -13.97
C GLU A 69 12.97 17.16 -15.43
N GLY A 70 12.01 17.27 -16.34
CA GLY A 70 12.20 16.94 -17.75
C GLY A 70 12.17 15.44 -18.08
N LYS A 71 12.00 14.56 -17.10
CA LYS A 71 11.78 13.12 -17.35
C LYS A 71 10.34 12.87 -17.80
N LYS A 72 10.16 12.00 -18.80
CA LYS A 72 8.85 11.56 -19.25
C LYS A 72 8.30 10.50 -18.32
N ILE A 73 7.34 10.87 -17.48
CA ILE A 73 6.70 9.99 -16.47
C ILE A 73 5.25 9.72 -16.90
N LEU A 74 4.85 8.45 -16.93
CA LEU A 74 3.49 8.01 -17.26
C LEU A 74 2.92 7.12 -16.18
N LEU A 75 1.72 7.45 -15.72
CA LEU A 75 0.89 6.60 -14.87
C LEU A 75 -0.21 5.94 -15.71
N LEU A 76 -0.30 4.62 -15.66
CA LEU A 76 -1.35 3.82 -16.30
C LEU A 76 -2.36 3.35 -15.28
N GLU A 77 -3.64 3.67 -15.48
CA GLU A 77 -4.75 3.21 -14.65
C GLU A 77 -5.83 2.55 -15.52
N ALA A 78 -6.20 1.31 -15.14
CA ALA A 78 -7.22 0.55 -15.87
C ALA A 78 -8.64 1.08 -15.63
N GLY A 79 -8.87 1.68 -14.48
CA GLY A 79 -10.16 2.25 -14.08
C GLY A 79 -10.42 3.65 -14.61
N ASN A 80 -11.55 4.20 -14.18
CA ASN A 80 -11.92 5.57 -14.47
C ASN A 80 -11.17 6.53 -13.54
N LYS A 81 -11.00 7.78 -13.99
CA LYS A 81 -10.52 8.87 -13.15
C LYS A 81 -11.46 9.06 -11.95
N LYS A 82 -10.91 9.02 -10.74
CA LYS A 82 -11.65 9.27 -9.51
C LYS A 82 -11.64 10.77 -9.19
N VAL A 83 -12.70 11.46 -9.57
CA VAL A 83 -12.91 12.88 -9.23
C VAL A 83 -13.92 12.96 -8.11
N MET A 84 -13.65 13.78 -7.11
CA MET A 84 -14.55 14.02 -6.00
C MET A 84 -14.62 15.53 -5.71
N ASP A 85 -15.58 16.20 -6.34
CA ASP A 85 -15.81 17.63 -6.15
C ASP A 85 -16.52 17.92 -4.83
N LYS A 86 -17.38 17.00 -4.40
CA LYS A 86 -18.09 17.04 -3.12
C LYS A 86 -17.94 15.69 -2.42
N VAL A 87 -17.64 15.76 -1.13
CA VAL A 87 -17.60 14.54 -0.29
C VAL A 87 -19.02 13.96 -0.19
N PRO A 88 -19.23 12.67 -0.49
CA PRO A 88 -20.53 12.04 -0.32
C PRO A 88 -20.99 12.06 1.14
N ASP A 89 -22.32 12.17 1.35
CA ASP A 89 -22.88 12.10 2.70
C ASP A 89 -22.72 10.71 3.34
N THR A 90 -22.61 9.67 2.51
CA THR A 90 -22.32 8.30 2.94
C THR A 90 -20.82 8.05 3.00
N TYR A 91 -20.39 7.25 3.98
CA TYR A 91 -18.99 6.84 4.11
C TYR A 91 -18.64 5.68 3.17
N SER A 92 -17.42 5.67 2.67
CA SER A 92 -16.85 4.48 2.04
C SER A 92 -16.64 3.38 3.09
N THR A 93 -16.92 2.13 2.71
CA THR A 93 -16.73 0.97 3.59
C THR A 93 -15.26 0.61 3.81
N ARG A 94 -14.37 1.11 2.96
CA ARG A 94 -12.93 0.84 3.04
C ARG A 94 -12.21 2.08 3.57
N VAL A 95 -11.59 1.93 4.72
CA VAL A 95 -10.79 2.97 5.35
C VAL A 95 -9.37 2.48 5.58
N SER A 96 -8.44 3.40 5.68
CA SER A 96 -7.06 3.16 6.07
C SER A 96 -6.70 4.00 7.29
N SER A 97 -5.87 3.42 8.15
CA SER A 97 -5.22 4.15 9.23
C SER A 97 -3.90 4.67 8.70
N ILE A 98 -3.84 5.95 8.40
CA ILE A 98 -2.66 6.63 7.86
C ILE A 98 -1.73 6.98 9.01
N SER A 99 -0.51 6.44 9.02
CA SER A 99 0.50 6.74 10.01
C SER A 99 1.03 8.17 9.88
N PRO A 100 1.63 8.76 10.93
CA PRO A 100 2.25 10.09 10.83
C PRO A 100 3.32 10.19 9.73
N GLY A 101 4.14 9.14 9.55
CA GLY A 101 5.12 9.08 8.46
C GLY A 101 4.47 9.13 7.08
N SER A 102 3.38 8.38 6.88
CA SER A 102 2.60 8.40 5.64
C SER A 102 1.90 9.75 5.42
N ALA A 103 1.39 10.38 6.48
CA ALA A 103 0.82 11.73 6.42
C ALA A 103 1.87 12.78 6.02
N THR A 104 3.10 12.64 6.53
CA THR A 104 4.24 13.48 6.14
C THR A 104 4.57 13.34 4.66
N LEU A 105 4.62 12.11 4.12
CA LEU A 105 4.79 11.88 2.69
C LEU A 105 3.67 12.55 1.89
N LEU A 106 2.40 12.28 2.25
CA LEU A 106 1.24 12.85 1.58
C LEU A 106 1.22 14.38 1.63
N SER A 107 1.71 14.97 2.73
CA SER A 107 1.90 16.41 2.87
C SER A 107 2.99 16.92 1.94
N GLY A 108 4.13 16.26 1.90
CA GLY A 108 5.26 16.61 1.01
C GLY A 108 4.89 16.60 -0.47
N ILE A 109 3.98 15.73 -0.88
CA ILE A 109 3.47 15.69 -2.26
C ILE A 109 2.20 16.52 -2.49
N GLY A 110 1.74 17.30 -1.49
CA GLY A 110 0.58 18.19 -1.60
C GLY A 110 -0.78 17.52 -1.52
N ALA A 111 -0.86 16.20 -1.38
CA ALA A 111 -2.13 15.45 -1.32
C ALA A 111 -2.84 15.60 0.03
N TRP A 112 -2.09 15.78 1.13
CA TRP A 112 -2.65 15.87 2.48
C TRP A 112 -3.59 17.06 2.67
N GLU A 113 -3.27 18.20 2.06
CA GLU A 113 -4.17 19.36 2.06
C GLU A 113 -5.54 19.08 1.44
N HIS A 114 -5.58 18.26 0.39
CA HIS A 114 -6.83 17.86 -0.21
C HIS A 114 -7.62 16.93 0.72
N ILE A 115 -6.94 16.00 1.40
CA ILE A 115 -7.57 15.09 2.38
C ILE A 115 -8.18 15.89 3.54
N THR A 116 -7.43 16.83 4.12
CA THR A 116 -7.88 17.62 5.27
C THR A 116 -9.05 18.55 4.94
N LYS A 117 -9.17 18.98 3.69
CA LYS A 117 -10.33 19.76 3.20
C LYS A 117 -11.57 18.88 2.94
N MET A 118 -11.43 17.55 2.92
CA MET A 118 -12.53 16.61 2.75
C MET A 118 -12.97 16.05 4.11
N ARG A 119 -12.57 14.85 4.44
CA ARG A 119 -13.00 14.16 5.66
C ARG A 119 -11.90 13.21 6.15
N PHE A 120 -11.48 13.37 7.40
CA PHE A 120 -10.53 12.49 8.06
C PHE A 120 -10.77 12.54 9.59
N LYS A 121 -10.36 11.52 10.31
CA LYS A 121 -10.45 11.49 11.76
C LYS A 121 -9.10 11.16 12.38
N PRO A 122 -8.46 12.10 13.07
CA PRO A 122 -7.32 11.81 13.93
C PRO A 122 -7.77 11.01 15.15
N TYR A 123 -6.92 10.09 15.63
CA TYR A 123 -7.12 9.43 16.91
C TYR A 123 -5.82 9.41 17.70
N LYS A 124 -5.97 9.48 19.05
CA LYS A 124 -4.85 9.63 19.99
C LYS A 124 -4.53 8.36 20.72
N LYS A 125 -5.51 7.47 20.84
CA LYS A 125 -5.42 6.24 21.62
C LYS A 125 -5.79 5.03 20.80
N MET A 126 -5.08 3.93 21.05
CA MET A 126 -5.48 2.63 20.57
C MET A 126 -5.53 1.67 21.75
N GLN A 127 -6.69 1.07 21.99
CA GLN A 127 -6.88 0.08 23.03
C GLN A 127 -7.06 -1.30 22.41
N VAL A 128 -6.21 -2.24 22.83
CA VAL A 128 -6.19 -3.61 22.32
C VAL A 128 -6.33 -4.57 23.48
N TRP A 129 -7.27 -5.53 23.40
CA TRP A 129 -7.47 -6.52 24.46
C TRP A 129 -7.82 -7.90 23.90
N ASP A 130 -7.63 -8.90 24.75
CA ASP A 130 -7.93 -10.30 24.47
C ASP A 130 -9.35 -10.67 24.92
N ALA A 131 -10.06 -11.46 24.14
CA ALA A 131 -11.36 -12.00 24.56
C ALA A 131 -11.25 -13.16 25.54
N CYS A 132 -10.10 -13.84 25.59
CA CYS A 132 -9.88 -15.00 26.44
C CYS A 132 -9.26 -14.64 27.81
N SER A 133 -8.95 -13.36 28.06
CA SER A 133 -8.36 -12.88 29.31
C SER A 133 -8.62 -11.39 29.52
N ASP A 134 -8.31 -10.91 30.74
CA ASP A 134 -8.36 -9.47 31.08
C ASP A 134 -7.16 -8.67 30.54
N ALA A 135 -6.29 -9.28 29.75
CA ALA A 135 -5.10 -8.62 29.27
C ALA A 135 -5.46 -7.49 28.28
N LEU A 136 -4.91 -6.34 28.56
CA LEU A 136 -5.14 -5.10 27.83
C LEU A 136 -3.82 -4.38 27.61
N ILE A 137 -3.65 -3.79 26.45
CA ILE A 137 -2.61 -2.79 26.18
C ILE A 137 -3.27 -1.52 25.64
N THR A 138 -2.86 -0.39 26.20
CA THR A 138 -3.25 0.93 25.69
C THR A 138 -2.02 1.62 25.14
N PHE A 139 -2.07 1.92 23.87
CA PHE A 139 -1.15 2.83 23.22
C PHE A 139 -1.75 4.23 23.30
N ASP A 140 -1.01 5.13 23.91
CA ASP A 140 -1.39 6.52 24.11
C ASP A 140 -0.15 7.38 23.88
N LYS A 141 -0.28 8.46 23.13
CA LYS A 141 0.79 9.45 23.04
C LYS A 141 0.64 10.46 24.15
N GLU A 142 1.65 10.58 24.99
CA GLU A 142 1.64 11.45 26.17
C GLU A 142 1.53 12.95 25.83
N ASN A 143 2.00 13.34 24.63
CA ASN A 143 1.88 14.71 24.15
C ASN A 143 0.48 14.95 23.58
N VAL A 144 -0.21 15.94 24.14
CA VAL A 144 -1.58 16.34 23.73
C VAL A 144 -1.68 16.73 22.26
N GLU A 145 -0.57 17.15 21.64
CA GLU A 145 -0.51 17.61 20.26
C GLU A 145 -0.23 16.50 19.24
N ASP A 146 0.26 15.32 19.70
CA ASP A 146 0.65 14.23 18.81
C ASP A 146 -0.52 13.28 18.53
N GLU A 147 -0.83 13.09 17.26
CA GLU A 147 -1.80 12.09 16.82
C GLU A 147 -1.11 10.72 16.63
N MET A 148 -1.82 9.63 16.97
CA MET A 148 -1.32 8.28 16.73
C MET A 148 -1.39 7.92 15.25
N ALA A 149 -2.52 8.19 14.63
CA ALA A 149 -2.74 8.07 13.19
C ALA A 149 -4.06 8.74 12.79
N TYR A 150 -4.39 8.66 11.51
CA TYR A 150 -5.55 9.29 10.90
C TYR A 150 -6.39 8.26 10.16
N ILE A 151 -7.66 8.13 10.48
CA ILE A 151 -8.58 7.30 9.70
C ILE A 151 -9.08 8.09 8.51
N VAL A 152 -8.83 7.57 7.32
CA VAL A 152 -9.23 8.19 6.04
C VAL A 152 -9.87 7.12 5.15
N GLU A 153 -10.94 7.49 4.46
CA GLU A 153 -11.57 6.63 3.46
C GLU A 153 -10.65 6.48 2.24
N ASN A 154 -10.48 5.27 1.77
CA ASN A 154 -9.58 4.98 0.65
C ASN A 154 -9.94 5.76 -0.62
N ASP A 155 -11.24 5.96 -0.87
CA ASP A 155 -11.72 6.73 -2.02
C ASP A 155 -11.33 8.21 -1.93
N LEU A 156 -11.30 8.78 -0.71
CA LEU A 156 -10.85 10.15 -0.48
C LEU A 156 -9.34 10.30 -0.71
N VAL A 157 -8.56 9.31 -0.28
CA VAL A 157 -7.10 9.31 -0.53
C VAL A 157 -6.82 9.28 -2.04
N VAL A 158 -7.51 8.39 -2.79
CA VAL A 158 -7.35 8.31 -4.24
C VAL A 158 -7.81 9.60 -4.93
N ALA A 159 -8.92 10.19 -4.50
CA ALA A 159 -9.43 11.44 -5.05
C ALA A 159 -8.45 12.60 -4.79
N ALA A 160 -7.88 12.69 -3.60
CA ALA A 160 -6.86 13.70 -3.25
C ALA A 160 -5.60 13.56 -4.12
N LEU A 161 -5.10 12.34 -4.29
CA LEU A 161 -3.96 12.05 -5.15
C LEU A 161 -4.27 12.34 -6.62
N THR A 162 -5.48 12.02 -7.09
CA THR A 162 -5.93 12.35 -8.46
C THR A 162 -5.94 13.86 -8.68
N ARG A 163 -6.43 14.62 -7.70
CA ARG A 163 -6.44 16.08 -7.77
C ARG A 163 -5.03 16.67 -7.78
N GLN A 164 -4.13 16.08 -7.01
CA GLN A 164 -2.73 16.47 -7.02
C GLN A 164 -2.07 16.15 -8.38
N LEU A 165 -2.34 14.99 -8.97
CA LEU A 165 -1.85 14.64 -10.31
C LEU A 165 -2.34 15.59 -11.39
N ASP A 166 -3.57 16.12 -11.28
CA ASP A 166 -4.09 17.12 -12.22
C ASP A 166 -3.27 18.42 -12.17
N SER A 167 -2.78 18.81 -11.00
CA SER A 167 -1.90 19.97 -10.85
C SER A 167 -0.48 19.73 -11.40
N LEU A 168 -0.09 18.47 -11.59
CA LEU A 168 1.21 18.05 -12.10
C LEU A 168 1.16 17.56 -13.56
N SER A 169 0.13 17.94 -14.32
CA SER A 169 -0.09 17.47 -15.67
C SER A 169 1.01 17.82 -16.68
N GLU A 170 1.86 18.78 -16.37
CA GLU A 170 3.06 19.13 -17.17
C GLU A 170 4.23 18.17 -16.90
N ASN A 171 4.31 17.59 -15.70
CA ASN A 171 5.41 16.72 -15.25
C ASN A 171 5.06 15.23 -15.38
N VAL A 172 3.78 14.88 -15.19
CA VAL A 172 3.30 13.50 -15.17
C VAL A 172 2.09 13.35 -16.10
N GLN A 173 2.21 12.48 -17.09
CA GLN A 173 1.08 12.07 -17.89
C GLN A 173 0.30 10.96 -17.18
N VAL A 174 -1.04 11.03 -17.16
CA VAL A 174 -1.90 9.98 -16.63
C VAL A 174 -2.84 9.47 -17.73
N LYS A 175 -2.82 8.16 -17.98
CA LYS A 175 -3.75 7.49 -18.88
C LYS A 175 -4.72 6.63 -18.08
N TYR A 176 -5.97 7.07 -17.97
CA TYR A 176 -7.09 6.31 -17.40
C TYR A 176 -7.70 5.38 -18.45
N ARG A 177 -8.45 4.36 -18.00
CA ARG A 177 -9.05 3.32 -18.87
C ARG A 177 -8.02 2.59 -19.74
N SER A 178 -6.77 2.53 -19.27
CA SER A 178 -5.63 2.00 -19.98
C SER A 178 -5.18 0.68 -19.35
N LYS A 179 -5.95 -0.38 -19.65
CA LYS A 179 -5.64 -1.73 -19.14
C LYS A 179 -4.44 -2.30 -19.89
N VAL A 180 -3.41 -2.67 -19.14
CA VAL A 180 -2.26 -3.41 -19.69
C VAL A 180 -2.65 -4.86 -19.90
N VAL A 181 -2.25 -5.42 -21.04
CA VAL A 181 -2.53 -6.82 -21.42
C VAL A 181 -1.27 -7.66 -21.61
N LYS A 182 -0.10 -7.02 -21.82
CA LYS A 182 1.16 -7.74 -22.00
C LYS A 182 2.35 -6.85 -21.65
N TYR A 183 3.37 -7.47 -21.05
CA TYR A 183 4.71 -6.91 -20.91
C TYR A 183 5.69 -7.69 -21.79
N THR A 184 6.71 -7.01 -22.32
CA THR A 184 7.84 -7.65 -23.00
C THR A 184 9.12 -7.10 -22.37
N TRP A 185 9.92 -8.00 -21.88
CA TRP A 185 11.12 -7.68 -21.11
C TRP A 185 12.32 -7.45 -22.01
N PRO A 186 13.30 -6.61 -21.61
CA PRO A 186 14.55 -6.46 -22.31
C PRO A 186 15.28 -7.81 -22.39
N MET A 187 15.68 -8.21 -23.59
CA MET A 187 16.52 -9.40 -23.77
C MET A 187 17.94 -8.97 -24.12
N PRO A 188 18.97 -9.55 -23.45
CA PRO A 188 20.33 -9.43 -23.92
C PRO A 188 20.44 -10.22 -25.23
N SER A 189 20.55 -9.55 -26.34
CA SER A 189 20.75 -10.18 -27.65
C SER A 189 21.99 -9.62 -28.31
N GLN A 190 22.73 -10.52 -28.98
CA GLN A 190 23.83 -10.16 -29.89
C GLN A 190 23.30 -9.84 -31.31
N GLU A 191 22.00 -9.92 -31.53
CA GLU A 191 21.36 -9.76 -32.85
C GLU A 191 20.65 -8.41 -33.01
N ALA A 192 20.32 -8.05 -34.23
CA ALA A 192 19.79 -6.76 -34.66
C ALA A 192 18.43 -6.37 -34.04
N ASP A 193 17.74 -7.27 -33.38
CA ASP A 193 16.43 -7.07 -32.70
C ASP A 193 16.54 -6.77 -31.20
N TYR A 194 17.64 -6.15 -30.79
CA TYR A 194 17.84 -5.76 -29.38
C TYR A 194 16.74 -4.81 -28.91
N ILE A 195 15.97 -5.24 -27.91
CA ILE A 195 14.96 -4.42 -27.20
C ILE A 195 15.58 -3.95 -25.88
N PRO A 196 16.10 -2.71 -25.78
CA PRO A 196 16.77 -2.24 -24.58
C PRO A 196 15.80 -1.88 -23.46
N TRP A 197 14.51 -1.66 -23.77
CA TRP A 197 13.51 -1.13 -22.87
C TRP A 197 12.37 -2.12 -22.62
N VAL A 198 11.66 -1.95 -21.48
CA VAL A 198 10.42 -2.68 -21.23
C VAL A 198 9.35 -2.17 -22.19
N ARG A 199 8.65 -3.07 -22.87
CA ARG A 199 7.45 -2.76 -23.66
C ARG A 199 6.19 -3.10 -22.89
N VAL A 200 5.22 -2.16 -22.92
CA VAL A 200 3.92 -2.28 -22.28
C VAL A 200 2.85 -2.20 -23.37
N THR A 201 2.09 -3.27 -23.56
CA THR A 201 1.00 -3.31 -24.55
C THR A 201 -0.34 -3.13 -23.82
N LEU A 202 -1.12 -2.16 -24.28
CA LEU A 202 -2.45 -1.84 -23.78
C LEU A 202 -3.54 -2.62 -24.51
N ALA A 203 -4.72 -2.72 -23.91
CA ALA A 203 -5.86 -3.44 -24.49
C ALA A 203 -6.38 -2.80 -25.80
N ASN A 204 -6.09 -1.53 -26.06
CA ASN A 204 -6.41 -0.85 -27.30
C ASN A 204 -5.41 -1.13 -28.43
N GLY A 205 -4.37 -1.95 -28.19
CA GLY A 205 -3.31 -2.28 -29.12
C GLY A 205 -2.12 -1.31 -29.11
N GLU A 206 -2.19 -0.21 -28.37
CA GLU A 206 -1.08 0.73 -28.21
C GLU A 206 0.09 0.04 -27.49
N THR A 207 1.30 0.25 -27.97
CA THR A 207 2.53 -0.27 -27.36
C THR A 207 3.44 0.88 -26.96
N LEU A 208 3.76 0.94 -25.68
CA LEU A 208 4.60 1.94 -25.03
C LEU A 208 5.95 1.32 -24.67
N GLN A 209 6.99 2.14 -24.56
CA GLN A 209 8.31 1.70 -24.09
C GLN A 209 8.75 2.52 -22.88
N THR A 210 9.46 1.88 -21.93
CA THR A 210 9.98 2.59 -20.76
C THR A 210 11.35 2.07 -20.33
N LYS A 211 12.18 3.00 -19.82
CA LYS A 211 13.50 2.69 -19.26
C LYS A 211 13.38 2.04 -17.87
N LEU A 212 12.33 2.40 -17.10
CA LEU A 212 11.98 1.81 -15.81
C LEU A 212 10.47 1.59 -15.74
N LEU A 213 10.04 0.38 -15.43
CA LEU A 213 8.66 0.03 -15.09
C LEU A 213 8.51 -0.10 -13.58
N ILE A 214 7.56 0.62 -12.99
CA ILE A 214 7.17 0.47 -11.59
C ILE A 214 5.84 -0.25 -11.53
N GLY A 215 5.81 -1.46 -10.97
CA GLY A 215 4.62 -2.25 -10.76
C GLY A 215 3.92 -1.86 -9.45
N ALA A 216 2.78 -1.19 -9.54
CA ALA A 216 1.88 -0.78 -8.45
C ALA A 216 0.47 -1.35 -8.65
N ASP A 217 0.34 -2.47 -9.37
CA ASP A 217 -0.88 -3.08 -9.88
C ASP A 217 -1.56 -4.04 -8.87
N GLY A 218 -1.22 -3.90 -7.59
CA GLY A 218 -1.92 -4.49 -6.48
C GLY A 218 -1.61 -5.97 -6.22
N PRO A 219 -2.40 -6.64 -5.35
CA PRO A 219 -2.07 -7.97 -4.81
C PRO A 219 -2.02 -9.07 -5.88
N ASN A 220 -2.73 -8.91 -6.99
CA ASN A 220 -2.73 -9.81 -8.12
C ASN A 220 -1.80 -9.34 -9.26
N SER A 221 -0.73 -8.65 -8.92
CA SER A 221 0.19 -8.01 -9.84
C SER A 221 0.51 -8.86 -11.08
N MET A 222 0.21 -8.31 -12.23
CA MET A 222 0.56 -8.88 -13.53
C MET A 222 2.06 -8.71 -13.79
N VAL A 223 2.63 -7.55 -13.40
CA VAL A 223 4.08 -7.29 -13.51
C VAL A 223 4.87 -8.38 -12.80
N ARG A 224 4.56 -8.64 -11.52
CA ARG A 224 5.21 -9.67 -10.71
C ARG A 224 5.07 -11.06 -11.35
N ARG A 225 3.86 -11.40 -11.78
CA ARG A 225 3.55 -12.72 -12.35
C ARG A 225 4.27 -12.98 -13.66
N GLU A 226 4.30 -12.01 -14.57
CA GLU A 226 4.96 -12.16 -15.87
C GLU A 226 6.49 -12.15 -15.78
N LEU A 227 7.05 -11.53 -14.73
CA LEU A 227 8.47 -11.64 -14.41
C LEU A 227 8.86 -12.98 -13.79
N GLY A 228 7.88 -13.82 -13.45
CA GLY A 228 8.13 -15.09 -12.78
C GLY A 228 8.70 -14.92 -11.37
N ILE A 229 8.48 -13.77 -10.72
CA ILE A 229 8.96 -13.53 -9.35
C ILE A 229 8.15 -14.42 -8.40
N PRO A 230 8.79 -15.33 -7.65
CA PRO A 230 8.13 -16.17 -6.69
C PRO A 230 7.46 -15.34 -5.60
N THR A 231 6.34 -15.82 -5.11
CA THR A 231 5.62 -15.19 -4.00
C THR A 231 5.38 -16.20 -2.91
N VAL A 232 5.84 -15.91 -1.72
CA VAL A 232 5.44 -16.65 -0.52
C VAL A 232 4.05 -16.14 -0.13
N LYS A 233 3.06 -17.04 -0.14
CA LYS A 233 1.67 -16.70 0.16
C LYS A 233 1.21 -17.49 1.37
N TRP A 234 0.50 -16.81 2.25
CA TRP A 234 -0.23 -17.42 3.35
C TRP A 234 -1.72 -17.18 3.11
N ASN A 235 -2.46 -18.27 2.93
CA ASN A 235 -3.90 -18.24 2.97
C ASN A 235 -4.34 -18.43 4.43
N TYR A 236 -5.09 -17.48 4.95
CA TYR A 236 -5.57 -17.55 6.32
C TYR A 236 -6.96 -18.18 6.44
N ASP A 237 -7.60 -18.50 5.31
CA ASP A 237 -8.99 -18.96 5.22
C ASP A 237 -9.95 -18.02 5.99
N GLN A 238 -9.65 -16.73 5.91
CA GLN A 238 -10.38 -15.66 6.58
C GLN A 238 -10.85 -14.60 5.60
N SER A 239 -11.97 -13.96 5.94
CA SER A 239 -12.46 -12.73 5.33
C SER A 239 -12.56 -11.62 6.35
N ALA A 240 -12.41 -10.37 5.92
CA ALA A 240 -12.80 -9.22 6.70
C ALA A 240 -14.23 -8.80 6.33
N VAL A 241 -15.11 -8.75 7.32
CA VAL A 241 -16.40 -8.08 7.23
C VAL A 241 -16.20 -6.64 7.64
N VAL A 242 -16.58 -5.70 6.79
CA VAL A 242 -16.52 -4.26 7.06
C VAL A 242 -17.90 -3.64 6.97
N ALA A 243 -18.14 -2.65 7.80
CA ALA A 243 -19.39 -1.88 7.81
C ALA A 243 -19.15 -0.48 8.39
N VAL A 244 -20.04 0.45 8.06
CA VAL A 244 -20.13 1.73 8.78
C VAL A 244 -21.08 1.53 9.94
N LEU A 245 -20.65 1.90 11.15
CA LEU A 245 -21.41 1.74 12.39
C LEU A 245 -21.98 3.08 12.83
N HIS A 246 -23.21 3.04 13.34
CA HIS A 246 -23.83 4.13 14.09
C HIS A 246 -23.74 3.80 15.58
N LEU A 247 -23.12 4.68 16.36
CA LEU A 247 -22.96 4.51 17.79
C LEU A 247 -24.24 4.89 18.51
N SER A 248 -24.52 4.28 19.67
CA SER A 248 -25.72 4.57 20.48
C SER A 248 -25.65 5.92 21.15
N GLU A 249 -24.43 6.40 21.45
CA GLU A 249 -24.22 7.68 22.12
C GLU A 249 -23.13 8.49 21.43
N PRO A 250 -23.27 9.83 21.42
CA PRO A 250 -22.23 10.70 20.91
C PRO A 250 -20.99 10.63 21.80
N THR A 251 -19.82 10.44 21.18
CA THR A 251 -18.54 10.37 21.89
C THR A 251 -17.53 11.32 21.23
N GLU A 252 -16.41 11.61 21.89
CA GLU A 252 -15.27 12.28 21.27
C GLU A 252 -14.69 11.46 20.12
N ASN A 253 -14.94 10.14 20.15
CA ASN A 253 -14.57 9.18 19.12
C ASN A 253 -13.09 9.34 18.67
N ASN A 254 -12.20 9.39 19.65
CA ASN A 254 -10.76 9.60 19.45
C ASN A 254 -9.91 8.37 19.79
N VAL A 255 -10.57 7.21 19.97
CA VAL A 255 -9.95 5.93 20.31
C VAL A 255 -10.20 4.91 19.20
N ALA A 256 -9.17 4.21 18.76
CA ALA A 256 -9.29 3.00 17.96
C ALA A 256 -9.38 1.79 18.91
N TRP A 257 -10.43 1.00 18.74
CA TRP A 257 -10.73 -0.17 19.55
C TRP A 257 -10.41 -1.44 18.79
N GLN A 258 -9.68 -2.38 19.41
CA GLN A 258 -9.40 -3.68 18.81
C GLN A 258 -9.49 -4.78 19.84
N ARG A 259 -10.28 -5.80 19.54
CA ARG A 259 -10.39 -7.01 20.38
C ARG A 259 -9.95 -8.23 19.59
N PHE A 260 -9.11 -9.04 20.20
CA PHE A 260 -8.73 -10.34 19.65
C PHE A 260 -9.72 -11.40 20.13
N LEU A 261 -10.50 -11.94 19.18
CA LEU A 261 -11.36 -13.09 19.39
C LEU A 261 -10.62 -14.37 18.90
N PRO A 262 -10.96 -15.55 19.40
CA PRO A 262 -10.39 -16.80 18.87
C PRO A 262 -10.65 -17.01 17.39
N THR A 263 -11.75 -16.46 16.85
CA THR A 263 -12.12 -16.52 15.43
C THR A 263 -11.40 -15.50 14.58
N GLY A 264 -10.78 -14.47 15.19
CA GLY A 264 -10.06 -13.39 14.53
C GLY A 264 -10.33 -12.02 15.16
N PRO A 265 -9.53 -11.00 14.87
CA PRO A 265 -9.68 -9.68 15.47
C PRO A 265 -10.91 -8.93 14.94
N ILE A 266 -11.55 -8.20 15.83
CA ILE A 266 -12.58 -7.19 15.53
C ILE A 266 -12.04 -5.81 15.93
N ALA A 267 -12.20 -4.82 15.06
CA ALA A 267 -11.79 -3.45 15.30
C ALA A 267 -12.92 -2.46 15.01
N MET A 268 -12.97 -1.41 15.82
CA MET A 268 -13.84 -0.25 15.63
C MET A 268 -12.95 0.99 15.51
N LEU A 269 -13.01 1.62 14.35
CA LEU A 269 -12.16 2.75 13.99
C LEU A 269 -12.99 4.03 13.91
N PRO A 270 -12.55 5.15 14.52
CA PRO A 270 -13.35 6.37 14.54
C PRO A 270 -13.50 6.97 13.15
N LEU A 271 -14.71 7.45 12.84
CA LEU A 271 -15.00 8.22 11.64
C LEU A 271 -15.46 9.63 12.03
N SER A 272 -15.10 10.62 11.23
CA SER A 272 -15.52 12.00 11.42
C SER A 272 -16.66 12.37 10.48
N ARG A 273 -17.64 13.09 10.97
CA ARG A 273 -18.62 13.77 10.13
C ARG A 273 -18.05 15.12 9.68
N PHE A 274 -18.19 15.42 8.40
CA PHE A 274 -17.80 16.72 7.87
C PHE A 274 -18.81 17.79 8.32
N VAL A 275 -18.62 18.34 9.53
CA VAL A 275 -19.23 19.64 9.93
C VAL A 275 -18.24 20.32 10.87
N PRO A 276 -17.80 21.54 10.60
CA PRO A 276 -17.01 22.28 11.57
C PRO A 276 -17.85 22.46 12.84
N MET A 277 -17.36 22.00 13.97
CA MET A 277 -17.90 22.27 15.31
C MET A 277 -19.02 21.39 15.87
N GLN A 278 -19.17 20.14 15.49
CA GLN A 278 -19.89 19.22 16.37
C GLN A 278 -18.89 18.37 17.18
N LEU A 279 -18.89 18.56 18.49
CA LEU A 279 -18.01 17.89 19.48
C LEU A 279 -18.27 16.39 19.63
N SER A 280 -19.24 15.82 18.91
CA SER A 280 -19.65 14.44 19.07
C SER A 280 -19.85 13.72 17.74
N ASP A 281 -18.99 12.72 17.50
CA ASP A 281 -19.11 11.83 16.36
C ASP A 281 -19.86 10.56 16.76
N MET A 282 -20.81 10.16 15.90
CA MET A 282 -21.63 8.96 16.09
C MET A 282 -21.31 7.85 15.09
N HIS A 283 -20.22 7.95 14.34
CA HIS A 283 -19.87 6.99 13.31
C HIS A 283 -18.52 6.33 13.55
N SER A 284 -18.46 5.04 13.28
CA SER A 284 -17.22 4.27 13.29
C SER A 284 -17.19 3.30 12.12
N SER A 285 -15.99 2.84 11.74
CA SER A 285 -15.81 1.79 10.77
C SER A 285 -15.52 0.48 11.47
N LEU A 286 -16.27 -0.56 11.11
CA LEU A 286 -16.01 -1.94 11.55
C LEU A 286 -15.00 -2.59 10.60
N VAL A 287 -14.03 -3.31 11.18
CA VAL A 287 -13.19 -4.29 10.49
C VAL A 287 -13.17 -5.57 11.32
N TRP A 288 -13.90 -6.57 10.91
CA TRP A 288 -13.99 -7.85 11.60
C TRP A 288 -13.40 -8.97 10.75
N SER A 289 -12.20 -9.42 11.12
CA SER A 289 -11.53 -10.55 10.45
C SER A 289 -12.00 -11.86 11.09
N THR A 290 -12.52 -12.78 10.27
CA THR A 290 -13.02 -14.07 10.75
C THR A 290 -12.96 -15.15 9.66
N SER A 291 -13.35 -16.40 9.94
CA SER A 291 -13.41 -17.46 8.94
C SER A 291 -14.36 -17.10 7.80
N HIS A 292 -14.15 -17.67 6.61
CA HIS A 292 -15.04 -17.42 5.46
C HIS A 292 -16.50 -17.75 5.79
N SER A 293 -16.74 -18.90 6.45
CA SER A 293 -18.09 -19.34 6.83
C SER A 293 -18.79 -18.35 7.77
N LEU A 294 -18.10 -17.94 8.84
CA LEU A 294 -18.67 -16.96 9.78
C LEU A 294 -18.88 -15.60 9.13
N ALA A 295 -17.99 -15.20 8.22
CA ALA A 295 -18.16 -13.95 7.47
C ALA A 295 -19.42 -13.99 6.57
N GLU A 296 -19.70 -15.11 5.92
CA GLU A 296 -20.92 -15.33 5.13
C GLU A 296 -22.16 -15.31 6.02
N GLU A 297 -22.12 -16.00 7.17
CA GLU A 297 -23.19 -15.94 8.17
C GLU A 297 -23.47 -14.52 8.64
N LEU A 298 -22.43 -13.77 9.00
CA LEU A 298 -22.56 -12.37 9.43
C LEU A 298 -23.17 -11.47 8.33
N LEU A 299 -22.87 -11.74 7.05
CA LEU A 299 -23.49 -11.01 5.95
C LEU A 299 -24.97 -11.35 5.76
N ALA A 300 -25.35 -12.58 6.07
CA ALA A 300 -26.72 -13.06 5.92
C ALA A 300 -27.67 -12.60 7.05
N LEU A 301 -27.13 -12.16 8.20
CA LEU A 301 -27.94 -11.67 9.30
C LEU A 301 -28.75 -10.42 8.90
N ASP A 302 -29.92 -10.26 9.51
CA ASP A 302 -30.61 -8.96 9.51
C ASP A 302 -29.79 -7.89 10.27
N GLU A 303 -30.20 -6.65 10.19
CA GLU A 303 -29.46 -5.54 10.78
C GLU A 303 -29.38 -5.65 12.31
N GLU A 304 -30.49 -5.95 12.97
CA GLU A 304 -30.59 -6.07 14.43
C GLU A 304 -29.66 -7.14 14.97
N ARG A 305 -29.74 -8.35 14.41
CA ARG A 305 -28.86 -9.48 14.82
C ARG A 305 -27.39 -9.21 14.53
N PHE A 306 -27.11 -8.51 13.42
CA PHE A 306 -25.72 -8.15 13.11
C PHE A 306 -25.16 -7.13 14.12
N VAL A 307 -25.95 -6.15 14.54
CA VAL A 307 -25.60 -5.18 15.60
C VAL A 307 -25.39 -5.90 16.94
N ASP A 308 -26.28 -6.83 17.28
CA ASP A 308 -26.13 -7.66 18.50
C ASP A 308 -24.85 -8.50 18.47
N ALA A 309 -24.53 -9.10 17.31
CA ALA A 309 -23.29 -9.86 17.13
C ALA A 309 -22.04 -8.98 17.33
N ILE A 310 -22.03 -7.73 16.81
CA ILE A 310 -20.94 -6.79 17.01
C ILE A 310 -20.80 -6.42 18.49
N ASN A 311 -21.90 -6.05 19.14
CA ASN A 311 -21.89 -5.67 20.54
C ASN A 311 -21.43 -6.86 21.40
N SER A 312 -21.94 -8.06 21.17
CA SER A 312 -21.49 -9.29 21.84
C SER A 312 -19.99 -9.52 21.61
N ALA A 313 -19.49 -9.37 20.38
CA ALA A 313 -18.08 -9.55 20.07
C ALA A 313 -17.16 -8.57 20.82
N PHE A 314 -17.63 -7.35 21.15
CA PHE A 314 -16.87 -6.38 21.94
C PHE A 314 -17.02 -6.56 23.46
N TRP A 315 -18.15 -7.09 23.94
CA TRP A 315 -18.53 -7.05 25.35
C TRP A 315 -18.60 -8.42 26.04
N SER A 316 -18.90 -9.52 25.31
CA SER A 316 -19.06 -10.85 25.90
C SER A 316 -17.75 -11.40 26.49
N ASN A 317 -17.85 -12.02 27.66
CA ASN A 317 -16.74 -12.69 28.34
C ASN A 317 -16.81 -14.23 28.23
N GLU A 318 -17.62 -14.76 27.33
CA GLU A 318 -17.82 -16.22 27.16
C GLU A 318 -16.55 -17.02 26.87
N ASN A 319 -15.52 -16.36 26.34
CA ASN A 319 -14.23 -16.97 26.03
C ASN A 319 -13.24 -16.95 27.21
N GLN A 320 -13.59 -16.38 28.34
CA GLN A 320 -12.72 -16.31 29.52
C GLN A 320 -12.83 -17.59 30.35
N SER A 321 -11.74 -17.98 30.96
CA SER A 321 -11.62 -19.16 31.83
C SER A 321 -11.14 -18.72 33.21
N ASP A 322 -11.76 -19.21 34.28
CA ASP A 322 -11.42 -18.90 35.66
C ASP A 322 -9.94 -19.13 36.01
N LEU A 323 -9.35 -20.16 35.40
CA LEU A 323 -7.91 -20.47 35.54
C LEU A 323 -7.03 -19.35 34.96
N ILE A 324 -7.40 -18.85 33.79
CA ILE A 324 -6.64 -17.78 33.09
C ILE A 324 -6.82 -16.46 33.83
N GLU A 325 -8.03 -16.18 34.31
CA GLU A 325 -8.34 -14.99 35.09
C GLU A 325 -7.56 -14.95 36.43
N THR A 326 -7.55 -16.07 37.12
CA THR A 326 -6.80 -16.21 38.37
C THR A 326 -5.29 -16.06 38.14
N ALA A 327 -4.72 -16.75 37.16
CA ALA A 327 -3.29 -16.66 36.86
C ALA A 327 -2.91 -15.23 36.37
N GLY A 328 -3.74 -14.63 35.53
CA GLY A 328 -3.55 -13.26 35.04
C GLY A 328 -3.59 -12.20 36.14
N SER A 329 -4.51 -12.35 37.09
CA SER A 329 -4.64 -11.44 38.27
C SER A 329 -3.45 -11.55 39.21
N LEU A 330 -2.97 -12.77 39.49
CA LEU A 330 -1.77 -13.00 40.29
C LEU A 330 -0.51 -12.41 39.63
N PHE A 331 -0.35 -12.63 38.34
CA PHE A 331 0.78 -12.06 37.61
C PHE A 331 0.73 -10.52 37.57
N ARG A 332 -0.43 -9.93 37.37
CA ARG A 332 -0.63 -8.47 37.44
C ARG A 332 -0.31 -7.93 38.80
N GLY A 333 -0.76 -8.61 39.88
CA GLY A 333 -0.44 -8.23 41.27
C GLY A 333 1.05 -8.28 41.56
N ALA A 334 1.75 -9.33 41.13
CA ALA A 334 3.20 -9.44 41.26
C ALA A 334 3.94 -8.35 40.49
N LEU A 335 3.50 -8.08 39.27
CA LEU A 335 4.11 -7.08 38.40
C LEU A 335 3.90 -5.66 38.93
N SER A 336 2.70 -5.33 39.47
CA SER A 336 2.41 -4.04 40.07
C SER A 336 3.15 -3.79 41.39
N ALA A 337 3.55 -4.85 42.10
CA ALA A 337 4.40 -4.72 43.29
C ALA A 337 5.85 -4.33 42.94
N ILE A 338 6.32 -4.69 41.75
CA ILE A 338 7.68 -4.39 41.30
C ILE A 338 7.72 -3.07 40.49
N MET A 339 6.66 -2.78 39.75
CA MET A 339 6.55 -1.61 38.90
C MET A 339 5.23 -0.88 39.20
N PRO A 340 5.25 0.25 39.94
CA PRO A 340 4.05 1.04 40.17
C PRO A 340 3.47 1.48 38.84
N SER A 341 2.26 1.04 38.54
CA SER A 341 1.63 1.21 37.23
C SER A 341 1.23 2.65 36.96
N ALA A 342 1.78 3.23 35.93
CA ALA A 342 1.21 4.39 35.24
C ALA A 342 0.20 3.91 34.18
N GLY A 343 -0.70 2.98 34.50
CA GLY A 343 -1.66 2.46 33.50
C GLY A 343 -2.86 3.40 33.36
N SER A 344 -3.11 3.87 32.13
CA SER A 344 -4.39 4.53 31.82
C SER A 344 -5.56 3.60 32.15
N PRO A 345 -6.64 4.10 32.76
CA PRO A 345 -7.79 3.27 33.10
C PRO A 345 -8.38 2.65 31.85
N ARG A 346 -8.87 1.40 31.95
CA ARG A 346 -9.59 0.72 30.88
C ARG A 346 -10.80 1.56 30.50
N GLN A 347 -10.85 1.98 29.23
CA GLN A 347 -12.06 2.55 28.66
C GLN A 347 -12.90 1.43 28.04
N LEU A 348 -14.21 1.62 28.00
CA LEU A 348 -15.11 0.68 27.35
C LEU A 348 -15.43 1.19 25.95
N PRO A 349 -15.49 0.31 24.94
CA PRO A 349 -15.89 0.72 23.61
C PRO A 349 -17.35 1.17 23.62
N PRO A 350 -17.74 2.14 22.79
CA PRO A 350 -19.14 2.56 22.66
C PRO A 350 -19.98 1.42 22.09
N SER A 351 -21.26 1.35 22.51
CA SER A 351 -22.21 0.42 21.93
C SER A 351 -22.65 0.86 20.54
N VAL A 352 -22.96 -0.12 19.68
CA VAL A 352 -23.46 0.11 18.32
C VAL A 352 -24.98 0.05 18.33
N ALA A 353 -25.65 1.03 17.72
CA ALA A 353 -27.09 1.12 17.58
C ALA A 353 -27.61 0.71 16.19
N GLY A 354 -26.77 0.80 15.17
CA GLY A 354 -27.15 0.48 13.79
C GLY A 354 -25.97 0.50 12.83
N ILE A 355 -26.25 0.22 11.56
CA ILE A 355 -25.25 0.26 10.49
C ILE A 355 -25.67 1.21 9.37
N GLY A 356 -24.68 1.75 8.65
CA GLY A 356 -24.94 2.56 7.47
C GLY A 356 -25.58 1.74 6.34
N PRO A 357 -26.49 2.32 5.55
CA PRO A 357 -27.21 1.63 4.51
C PRO A 357 -26.24 1.06 3.46
N LYS A 358 -26.39 -0.24 3.14
CA LYS A 358 -25.56 -0.96 2.15
C LYS A 358 -24.06 -0.91 2.43
N SER A 359 -23.66 -0.65 3.68
CA SER A 359 -22.24 -0.52 4.04
C SER A 359 -21.59 -1.87 4.42
N ARG A 360 -22.37 -2.94 4.61
CA ARG A 360 -21.88 -4.24 5.01
C ARG A 360 -21.38 -5.03 3.81
N VAL A 361 -20.08 -5.28 3.75
CA VAL A 361 -19.41 -6.06 2.69
C VAL A 361 -18.30 -6.91 3.28
N MET A 362 -17.83 -7.94 2.55
CA MET A 362 -16.66 -8.71 2.94
C MET A 362 -15.65 -8.82 1.80
N PHE A 363 -14.40 -9.08 2.16
CA PHE A 363 -13.33 -9.39 1.21
C PHE A 363 -12.35 -10.41 1.79
N PRO A 364 -11.77 -11.31 0.94
CA PRO A 364 -10.86 -12.34 1.41
C PRO A 364 -9.54 -11.75 1.88
N LEU A 365 -9.01 -12.30 2.97
CA LEU A 365 -7.75 -11.94 3.57
C LEU A 365 -6.64 -12.90 3.14
N GLY A 366 -5.43 -12.38 3.09
CA GLY A 366 -4.25 -13.16 2.79
C GLY A 366 -3.01 -12.32 3.02
N MET A 367 -1.89 -12.98 3.21
CA MET A 367 -0.58 -12.37 3.24
C MET A 367 0.23 -12.88 2.05
N GLY A 368 1.02 -12.02 1.45
CA GLY A 368 1.88 -12.38 0.32
C GLY A 368 3.12 -11.51 0.29
N HIS A 369 4.28 -12.15 0.04
CA HIS A 369 5.55 -11.46 -0.07
C HIS A 369 6.25 -11.94 -1.33
N ALA A 370 6.59 -11.01 -2.24
CA ALA A 370 7.44 -11.30 -3.38
C ALA A 370 8.87 -11.58 -2.89
N SER A 371 9.49 -12.65 -3.38
CA SER A 371 10.88 -12.99 -3.00
C SER A 371 11.87 -11.89 -3.39
N GLU A 372 11.54 -11.11 -4.41
CA GLU A 372 12.32 -10.01 -4.92
C GLU A 372 11.38 -8.86 -5.27
N TYR A 373 11.81 -7.62 -4.98
CA TYR A 373 11.05 -6.41 -5.32
C TYR A 373 11.52 -5.78 -6.62
N ILE A 374 12.63 -6.25 -7.15
CA ILE A 374 13.24 -5.69 -8.34
C ILE A 374 13.63 -6.74 -9.37
N ARG A 375 13.73 -6.30 -10.60
CA ARG A 375 14.43 -6.94 -11.73
C ARG A 375 15.09 -5.84 -12.55
N HIS A 376 15.89 -6.25 -13.53
CA HIS A 376 16.46 -5.27 -14.47
C HIS A 376 15.35 -4.42 -15.09
N ARG A 377 15.38 -3.10 -14.88
CA ARG A 377 14.39 -2.12 -15.33
C ARG A 377 12.99 -2.28 -14.74
N VAL A 378 12.85 -2.97 -13.62
CA VAL A 378 11.53 -3.13 -12.96
C VAL A 378 11.68 -3.03 -11.46
N ALA A 379 10.75 -2.30 -10.82
CA ALA A 379 10.57 -2.28 -9.38
C ALA A 379 9.10 -2.55 -9.03
N LEU A 380 8.84 -3.29 -7.96
CA LEU A 380 7.49 -3.53 -7.40
C LEU A 380 7.32 -2.71 -6.14
N ILE A 381 6.14 -2.11 -5.95
CA ILE A 381 5.79 -1.33 -4.76
C ILE A 381 4.39 -1.70 -4.23
N GLY A 382 4.18 -1.50 -2.94
CA GLY A 382 2.90 -1.77 -2.28
C GLY A 382 2.45 -3.23 -2.39
N ASP A 383 1.15 -3.47 -2.54
CA ASP A 383 0.58 -4.82 -2.61
C ASP A 383 1.11 -5.67 -3.78
N ALA A 384 1.75 -5.06 -4.78
CA ALA A 384 2.44 -5.80 -5.83
C ALA A 384 3.70 -6.50 -5.31
N ALA A 385 4.40 -5.91 -4.33
CA ALA A 385 5.57 -6.47 -3.67
C ALA A 385 5.20 -7.25 -2.39
N HIS A 386 4.32 -6.69 -1.56
CA HIS A 386 3.95 -7.25 -0.25
C HIS A 386 2.50 -6.95 0.09
N ARG A 387 1.76 -7.96 0.47
CA ARG A 387 0.40 -7.84 0.98
C ARG A 387 0.39 -8.30 2.43
N VAL A 388 -0.15 -7.50 3.33
CA VAL A 388 -0.24 -7.82 4.76
C VAL A 388 -1.69 -8.03 5.21
N HIS A 389 -1.87 -8.78 6.30
CA HIS A 389 -3.15 -8.90 6.96
C HIS A 389 -3.56 -7.53 7.56
N PRO A 390 -4.82 -7.10 7.47
CA PRO A 390 -5.27 -5.79 7.95
C PRO A 390 -5.23 -5.60 9.47
N LEU A 391 -4.70 -6.58 10.21
CA LEU A 391 -4.66 -6.62 11.67
C LEU A 391 -4.08 -5.36 12.31
N ALA A 392 -3.11 -4.70 11.65
CA ALA A 392 -2.49 -3.49 12.15
C ALA A 392 -2.74 -2.25 11.26
N GLY A 393 -3.62 -2.34 10.25
CA GLY A 393 -3.87 -1.24 9.31
C GLY A 393 -2.65 -0.80 8.50
N GLN A 394 -1.59 -1.63 8.42
CA GLN A 394 -0.27 -1.24 7.91
C GLN A 394 -0.11 -1.35 6.38
N GLY A 395 -1.03 -1.99 5.67
CA GLY A 395 -0.82 -2.28 4.24
C GLY A 395 -0.49 -1.05 3.39
N VAL A 396 -1.27 0.01 3.52
CA VAL A 396 -1.05 1.24 2.77
C VAL A 396 0.20 1.99 3.24
N ASN A 397 0.49 1.99 4.55
CA ASN A 397 1.65 2.68 5.13
C ASN A 397 2.97 2.06 4.63
N LEU A 398 3.05 0.73 4.58
CA LEU A 398 4.19 0.03 3.98
C LEU A 398 4.39 0.43 2.51
N GLY A 399 3.29 0.54 1.76
CA GLY A 399 3.33 1.01 0.37
C GLY A 399 3.80 2.45 0.22
N PHE A 400 3.39 3.35 1.12
CA PHE A 400 3.88 4.74 1.13
C PHE A 400 5.36 4.81 1.56
N GLY A 401 5.80 3.92 2.44
CA GLY A 401 7.22 3.74 2.73
C GLY A 401 8.04 3.30 1.50
N ASP A 402 7.47 2.44 0.65
CA ASP A 402 8.11 2.07 -0.63
C ASP A 402 8.21 3.27 -1.57
N VAL A 403 7.16 4.11 -1.63
CA VAL A 403 7.16 5.36 -2.42
C VAL A 403 8.29 6.27 -1.96
N ALA A 404 8.41 6.53 -0.66
CA ALA A 404 9.43 7.41 -0.11
C ALA A 404 10.84 6.92 -0.44
N SER A 405 11.12 5.63 -0.18
CA SER A 405 12.43 5.01 -0.41
C SER A 405 12.79 4.99 -1.91
N LEU A 406 11.89 4.52 -2.78
CA LEU A 406 12.17 4.43 -4.20
C LEU A 406 12.32 5.82 -4.84
N THR A 407 11.51 6.81 -4.44
CA THR A 407 11.66 8.20 -4.92
C THR A 407 13.05 8.74 -4.56
N GLN A 408 13.48 8.59 -3.32
CA GLN A 408 14.79 9.08 -2.86
C GLN A 408 15.93 8.46 -3.67
N ILE A 409 15.88 7.15 -3.91
CA ILE A 409 16.91 6.42 -4.65
C ILE A 409 16.93 6.84 -6.13
N LEU A 410 15.77 6.99 -6.76
CA LEU A 410 15.66 7.43 -8.15
C LEU A 410 16.11 8.90 -8.32
N SER A 411 15.76 9.76 -7.37
CA SER A 411 16.22 11.15 -7.30
C SER A 411 17.74 11.22 -7.26
N GLN A 412 18.36 10.46 -6.38
CA GLN A 412 19.82 10.42 -6.27
C GLN A 412 20.48 9.82 -7.52
N ALA A 413 19.87 8.80 -8.13
CA ALA A 413 20.35 8.22 -9.38
C ALA A 413 20.29 9.23 -10.53
N ALA A 414 19.19 10.01 -10.63
CA ALA A 414 19.02 11.05 -11.63
C ALA A 414 20.03 12.19 -11.43
N PHE A 415 20.20 12.66 -10.21
CA PHE A 415 21.18 13.70 -9.85
C PHE A 415 22.61 13.31 -10.28
N ASN A 416 22.96 12.04 -10.12
CA ASN A 416 24.25 11.49 -10.52
C ASN A 416 24.34 11.09 -12.01
N GLY A 417 23.32 11.38 -12.83
CA GLY A 417 23.29 11.06 -14.24
C GLY A 417 23.25 9.55 -14.54
N LYS A 418 22.81 8.71 -13.58
CA LYS A 418 22.74 7.26 -13.72
C LYS A 418 21.48 6.82 -14.46
N ASP A 419 21.53 5.64 -15.06
CA ASP A 419 20.35 4.98 -15.66
C ASP A 419 19.38 4.57 -14.54
N LEU A 420 18.15 5.13 -14.55
CA LEU A 420 17.13 4.89 -13.53
C LEU A 420 16.72 3.41 -13.45
N GLY A 421 16.82 2.65 -14.54
CA GLY A 421 16.50 1.22 -14.59
C GLY A 421 17.65 0.30 -14.20
N ALA A 422 18.82 0.83 -13.84
CA ALA A 422 19.98 0.01 -13.50
C ALA A 422 19.78 -0.71 -12.16
N ILE A 423 20.15 -1.99 -12.13
CA ILE A 423 19.87 -2.87 -10.99
C ILE A 423 20.64 -2.47 -9.72
N GLN A 424 21.78 -1.80 -9.86
CA GLN A 424 22.65 -1.47 -8.72
C GLN A 424 21.96 -0.61 -7.67
N HIS A 425 21.30 0.47 -8.10
CA HIS A 425 20.57 1.33 -7.16
C HIS A 425 19.17 0.81 -6.84
N LEU A 426 18.53 0.03 -7.71
CA LEU A 426 17.29 -0.65 -7.36
C LEU A 426 17.49 -1.69 -6.24
N LEU A 427 18.67 -2.31 -6.14
CA LEU A 427 19.05 -3.21 -5.02
C LEU A 427 19.07 -2.49 -3.68
N GLU A 428 19.43 -1.21 -3.64
CA GLU A 428 19.37 -0.41 -2.42
C GLU A 428 17.93 -0.30 -1.90
N TYR A 429 16.99 0.00 -2.81
CA TYR A 429 15.56 0.03 -2.53
C TYR A 429 15.07 -1.33 -1.99
N GLU A 430 15.35 -2.43 -2.68
CA GLU A 430 14.93 -3.77 -2.25
C GLU A 430 15.48 -4.08 -0.86
N THR A 431 16.77 -3.84 -0.63
CA THR A 431 17.43 -4.12 0.64
C THR A 431 16.83 -3.33 1.79
N GLU A 432 16.60 -2.05 1.59
CA GLU A 432 16.00 -1.18 2.60
C GLU A 432 14.58 -1.63 2.93
N ARG A 433 13.75 -1.83 1.89
CA ARG A 433 12.34 -2.15 2.10
C ARG A 433 12.13 -3.56 2.65
N GLN A 434 12.87 -4.56 2.21
CA GLN A 434 12.77 -5.89 2.79
C GLN A 434 13.21 -5.93 4.25
N ARG A 435 14.25 -5.19 4.64
CA ARG A 435 14.67 -5.06 6.05
C ARG A 435 13.59 -4.46 6.94
N HIS A 436 12.76 -3.58 6.41
CA HIS A 436 11.64 -3.00 7.15
C HIS A 436 10.39 -3.90 7.09
N ASN A 437 10.01 -4.35 5.89
CA ASN A 437 8.75 -5.02 5.66
C ASN A 437 8.70 -6.44 6.23
N LEU A 438 9.79 -7.21 6.13
CA LEU A 438 9.82 -8.60 6.61
C LEU A 438 9.60 -8.73 8.12
N PRO A 439 10.27 -7.98 9.00
CA PRO A 439 9.98 -8.02 10.43
C PRO A 439 8.55 -7.62 10.76
N MET A 440 8.00 -6.60 10.09
CA MET A 440 6.61 -6.18 10.28
C MET A 440 5.63 -7.30 9.88
N MET A 441 5.84 -7.92 8.73
CA MET A 441 5.02 -9.04 8.26
C MET A 441 5.10 -10.24 9.18
N ALA A 442 6.30 -10.57 9.67
CA ALA A 442 6.51 -11.66 10.63
C ALA A 442 5.81 -11.37 11.97
N ALA A 443 5.86 -10.13 12.47
CA ALA A 443 5.17 -9.73 13.68
C ALA A 443 3.63 -9.84 13.52
N ILE A 444 3.08 -9.40 12.38
CA ILE A 444 1.64 -9.51 12.08
C ILE A 444 1.21 -10.99 12.01
N ASP A 445 1.99 -11.87 11.35
CA ASP A 445 1.69 -13.30 11.26
C ASP A 445 1.78 -13.98 12.64
N LEU A 446 2.80 -13.66 13.43
CA LEU A 446 2.96 -14.17 14.79
C LEU A 446 1.78 -13.76 15.68
N MET A 447 1.40 -12.49 15.66
CA MET A 447 0.22 -12.00 16.41
C MET A 447 -1.04 -12.74 15.98
N LYS A 448 -1.27 -12.86 14.69
CA LYS A 448 -2.43 -13.61 14.17
C LYS A 448 -2.46 -15.04 14.70
N ARG A 449 -1.34 -15.76 14.67
CA ARG A 449 -1.24 -17.14 15.17
C ARG A 449 -1.44 -17.25 16.69
N LEU A 450 -0.82 -16.36 17.45
CA LEU A 450 -0.96 -16.32 18.90
C LEU A 450 -2.41 -16.09 19.36
N TYR A 451 -3.16 -15.26 18.65
CA TYR A 451 -4.53 -14.92 19.02
C TYR A 451 -5.61 -15.80 18.35
N SER A 452 -5.24 -16.71 17.44
CA SER A 452 -6.18 -17.62 16.79
C SER A 452 -6.45 -18.91 17.56
N THR A 453 -6.11 -18.97 18.85
CA THR A 453 -6.31 -20.16 19.68
C THR A 453 -6.84 -19.81 21.06
N ASN A 454 -7.60 -20.71 21.65
CA ASN A 454 -8.07 -20.66 23.03
C ASN A 454 -7.33 -21.65 23.94
N ALA A 455 -6.26 -22.31 23.46
CA ALA A 455 -5.45 -23.23 24.26
C ALA A 455 -4.82 -22.50 25.47
N ALA A 456 -5.11 -22.94 26.66
CA ALA A 456 -4.75 -22.27 27.91
C ALA A 456 -3.25 -21.88 28.02
N PRO A 457 -2.25 -22.73 27.64
CA PRO A 457 -0.85 -22.33 27.72
C PRO A 457 -0.50 -21.14 26.81
N VAL A 458 -1.12 -21.09 25.62
CA VAL A 458 -0.89 -19.98 24.65
C VAL A 458 -1.60 -18.72 25.12
N VAL A 459 -2.82 -18.85 25.67
CA VAL A 459 -3.56 -17.72 26.23
C VAL A 459 -2.80 -17.11 27.41
N LEU A 460 -2.26 -17.94 28.30
CA LEU A 460 -1.42 -17.45 29.41
C LEU A 460 -0.16 -16.73 28.93
N LEU A 461 0.53 -17.30 27.96
CA LEU A 461 1.74 -16.68 27.38
C LEU A 461 1.44 -15.29 26.82
N ARG A 462 0.38 -15.16 25.99
CA ARG A 462 0.01 -13.87 25.41
C ARG A 462 -0.57 -12.88 26.43
N THR A 463 -1.27 -13.39 27.46
CA THR A 463 -1.76 -12.58 28.58
C THR A 463 -0.60 -11.93 29.33
N PHE A 464 0.41 -12.72 29.71
CA PHE A 464 1.59 -12.21 30.39
C PHE A 464 2.40 -11.26 29.49
N GLY A 465 2.55 -11.61 28.21
CA GLY A 465 3.20 -10.76 27.23
C GLY A 465 2.53 -9.40 27.06
N LEU A 466 1.21 -9.37 26.96
CA LEU A 466 0.42 -8.13 26.85
C LEU A 466 0.53 -7.27 28.12
N GLN A 467 0.37 -7.90 29.29
CA GLN A 467 0.48 -7.20 30.58
C GLN A 467 1.88 -6.62 30.79
N ALA A 468 2.94 -7.39 30.50
CA ALA A 468 4.31 -6.93 30.60
C ALA A 468 4.59 -5.77 29.62
N THR A 469 4.14 -5.90 28.36
CA THR A 469 4.32 -4.83 27.36
C THR A 469 3.58 -3.55 27.77
N ASN A 470 2.37 -3.68 28.33
CA ASN A 470 1.59 -2.52 28.77
C ASN A 470 2.26 -1.75 29.91
N MET A 471 3.04 -2.44 30.75
CA MET A 471 3.75 -1.83 31.90
C MET A 471 5.12 -1.26 31.53
N LEU A 472 5.63 -1.51 30.33
CA LEU A 472 6.93 -1.03 29.87
C LEU A 472 6.77 0.11 28.85
N PRO A 473 6.80 1.40 29.27
CA PRO A 473 6.61 2.54 28.38
C PRO A 473 7.60 2.55 27.20
N THR A 474 8.86 2.30 27.47
CA THR A 474 9.92 2.27 26.44
C THR A 474 9.67 1.22 25.35
N LEU A 475 9.12 0.05 25.72
CA LEU A 475 8.76 -0.98 24.75
C LEU A 475 7.56 -0.56 23.89
N LYS A 476 6.54 0.06 24.52
CA LYS A 476 5.40 0.62 23.78
C LYS A 476 5.83 1.70 22.80
N GLU A 477 6.70 2.61 23.22
CA GLU A 477 7.25 3.67 22.37
C GLU A 477 8.02 3.08 21.17
N GLN A 478 8.84 2.05 21.37
CA GLN A 478 9.55 1.39 20.28
C GLN A 478 8.61 0.72 19.30
N ILE A 479 7.55 0.04 19.79
CA ILE A 479 6.53 -0.57 18.94
C ILE A 479 5.81 0.52 18.12
N MET A 480 5.39 1.62 18.77
CA MET A 480 4.76 2.74 18.08
C MET A 480 5.68 3.40 17.06
N ALA A 481 6.94 3.65 17.42
CA ALA A 481 7.92 4.24 16.52
C ALA A 481 8.20 3.36 15.29
N PHE A 482 8.24 2.05 15.46
CA PHE A 482 8.40 1.10 14.35
C PHE A 482 7.18 1.07 13.43
N ALA A 483 5.96 1.11 14.01
CA ALA A 483 4.71 1.11 13.26
C ALA A 483 4.39 2.46 12.58
N SER A 484 5.02 3.55 13.02
CA SER A 484 4.76 4.91 12.52
C SER A 484 5.62 5.29 11.30
N LYS A 485 6.68 4.52 11.05
CA LYS A 485 7.55 4.67 9.87
C LYS A 485 6.93 4.03 8.65
#